data_4332c73a60cabba4a949407396603445
#
_entry.id   4332c73a60cabba4a949407396603445
#
_cell.length_a   1.000
_cell.length_b   1.000
_cell.length_c   1.000
_cell.angle_alpha   90.00
_cell.angle_beta   90.00
_cell.angle_gamma   90.00
#
_symmetry.space_group_name_H-M   'P 1'
#
loop_
_entity.id
_entity.type
_entity.pdbx_description
1 polymer ?
#
loop_
_entity_poly.entity_id
_entity_poly.type
_entity_poly.pdbx_seq_one_letter_code
_entity_poly.pdbx_strand_id
1 'polypeptide(L)'
;MLDLPETTGILVEGEVFELPTWQFWALQEGTLDVDPGYLMNNEGTMPPVVHVDADVPLYDEEGTLLVDGKWGIYYKPDFNFGGVQGGYMPYRVDRPWRDVAIDPYGPASPDFAVGKDFRAVWAAGLAHCQGRFEGKAGLMSHAPSGGIGAFTPDNFPVFDTFCENVYVIADSNHGFKMIGVGALVAKELLGETQALLEPFRYSRYAEGQLHPVSNSPYPWS
;
A
#
# COMPACT_ATOMS: atom_id res chain seq x y z
N MET A 1 23.93 0.94 -7.53
CA MET A 1 22.88 0.58 -6.54
C MET A 1 23.15 1.48 -5.35
N LEU A 2 22.15 2.19 -4.88
CA LEU A 2 22.27 2.97 -3.65
C LEU A 2 22.50 2.01 -2.49
N ASP A 3 23.55 2.23 -1.71
CA ASP A 3 23.84 1.40 -0.54
C ASP A 3 23.13 1.99 0.68
N LEU A 4 21.80 1.82 0.69
CA LEU A 4 20.98 2.22 1.83
C LEU A 4 21.14 1.22 2.97
N PRO A 5 21.10 1.66 4.23
CA PRO A 5 21.15 0.76 5.37
C PRO A 5 19.94 -0.17 5.39
N GLU A 6 20.12 -1.40 5.83
CA GLU A 6 19.03 -2.37 6.00
C GLU A 6 18.10 -1.97 7.14
N THR A 7 18.65 -1.33 8.16
CA THR A 7 17.92 -0.79 9.31
C THR A 7 18.13 0.71 9.43
N THR A 8 17.19 1.36 10.04
CA THR A 8 17.21 2.79 10.39
C THR A 8 16.98 2.93 11.88
N GLY A 9 17.86 3.67 12.55
CA GLY A 9 17.69 4.04 13.96
C GLY A 9 16.58 5.09 14.09
N ILE A 10 15.58 4.80 14.88
CA ILE A 10 14.43 5.66 15.13
C ILE A 10 14.43 6.07 16.58
N LEU A 11 14.44 7.37 16.85
CA LEU A 11 14.36 7.93 18.19
C LEU A 11 12.91 7.98 18.67
N VAL A 12 12.59 7.23 19.72
CA VAL A 12 11.27 7.23 20.38
C VAL A 12 11.48 7.40 21.88
N GLU A 13 10.91 8.42 22.48
CA GLU A 13 10.98 8.69 23.93
C GLU A 13 12.42 8.70 24.50
N GLY A 14 13.41 9.08 23.69
CA GLY A 14 14.82 9.16 24.09
C GLY A 14 15.62 7.85 23.90
N GLU A 15 15.00 6.79 23.44
CA GLU A 15 15.64 5.52 23.07
C GLU A 15 15.70 5.36 21.56
N VAL A 16 16.77 4.72 21.05
CA VAL A 16 16.93 4.43 19.63
C VAL A 16 16.55 2.99 19.35
N PHE A 17 15.55 2.81 18.49
CA PHE A 17 15.10 1.51 17.99
C PHE A 17 15.56 1.30 16.56
N GLU A 18 16.15 0.15 16.28
CA GLU A 18 16.52 -0.24 14.92
C GLU A 18 15.34 -0.92 14.24
N LEU A 19 14.79 -0.27 13.20
CA LEU A 19 13.73 -0.84 12.39
C LEU A 19 14.21 -1.07 10.95
N PRO A 20 13.61 -2.01 10.21
CA PRO A 20 13.87 -2.14 8.78
C PRO A 20 13.63 -0.81 8.07
N THR A 21 14.61 -0.35 7.28
CA THR A 21 14.48 0.89 6.48
C THR A 21 13.30 0.78 5.50
N TRP A 22 13.07 -0.41 4.99
CA TRP A 22 11.93 -0.75 4.13
C TRP A 22 11.21 -1.98 4.66
N GLN A 23 9.89 -1.89 4.74
CA GLN A 23 9.01 -3.02 4.96
C GLN A 23 8.36 -3.37 3.62
N PHE A 24 8.43 -4.65 3.25
CA PHE A 24 7.82 -5.13 2.00
C PHE A 24 6.60 -5.97 2.32
N TRP A 25 5.54 -5.72 1.56
CA TRP A 25 4.31 -6.49 1.64
C TRP A 25 3.97 -7.06 0.27
N ALA A 26 3.58 -8.32 0.22
CA ALA A 26 2.97 -8.87 -0.97
C ALA A 26 1.62 -8.19 -1.19
N LEU A 27 1.39 -7.75 -2.42
CA LEU A 27 0.17 -7.06 -2.83
C LEU A 27 -0.49 -7.87 -3.94
N GLN A 28 -1.78 -8.13 -3.81
CA GLN A 28 -2.56 -8.82 -4.82
C GLN A 28 -3.77 -7.95 -5.19
N GLU A 29 -4.03 -7.83 -6.48
CA GLU A 29 -5.06 -6.95 -7.03
C GLU A 29 -5.91 -7.66 -8.07
N GLY A 30 -7.15 -7.20 -8.23
CA GLY A 30 -8.07 -7.66 -9.26
C GLY A 30 -9.22 -6.68 -9.47
N THR A 31 -10.06 -6.98 -10.44
CA THR A 31 -11.22 -6.15 -10.79
C THR A 31 -12.47 -7.01 -10.88
N LEU A 32 -13.55 -6.58 -10.25
CA LEU A 32 -14.89 -7.13 -10.44
C LEU A 32 -15.59 -6.40 -11.59
N ASP A 33 -16.18 -7.16 -12.50
CA ASP A 33 -17.02 -6.67 -13.60
C ASP A 33 -18.43 -6.34 -13.08
N VAL A 34 -18.51 -5.22 -12.40
CA VAL A 34 -19.75 -4.63 -11.90
C VAL A 34 -19.79 -3.16 -12.31
N ASP A 35 -20.98 -2.57 -12.31
CA ASP A 35 -21.09 -1.13 -12.56
C ASP A 35 -20.27 -0.36 -11.51
N PRO A 36 -19.31 0.52 -11.90
CA PRO A 36 -18.58 1.37 -10.96
C PRO A 36 -19.49 2.18 -10.05
N GLY A 37 -20.72 2.46 -10.51
CA GLY A 37 -21.78 3.09 -9.72
C GLY A 37 -22.17 2.34 -8.44
N TYR A 38 -21.80 1.07 -8.29
CA TYR A 38 -21.96 0.34 -7.03
C TYR A 38 -21.26 1.02 -5.84
N LEU A 39 -20.25 1.84 -6.08
CA LEU A 39 -19.57 2.62 -5.04
C LEU A 39 -20.11 4.03 -4.87
N MET A 40 -21.03 4.48 -5.73
CA MET A 40 -21.66 5.79 -5.57
C MET A 40 -22.55 5.86 -4.33
N ASN A 41 -22.53 6.99 -3.66
CA ASN A 41 -23.57 7.35 -2.71
C ASN A 41 -24.84 7.86 -3.42
N ASN A 42 -25.88 8.19 -2.65
CA ASN A 42 -27.14 8.68 -3.20
C ASN A 42 -27.03 10.06 -3.91
N GLU A 43 -25.94 10.77 -3.70
CA GLU A 43 -25.65 12.06 -4.32
C GLU A 43 -24.85 11.92 -5.64
N GLY A 44 -24.53 10.68 -6.03
CA GLY A 44 -23.74 10.40 -7.22
C GLY A 44 -22.24 10.66 -7.07
N THR A 45 -21.75 10.77 -5.84
CA THR A 45 -20.31 10.92 -5.56
C THR A 45 -19.69 9.57 -5.22
N MET A 46 -18.41 9.42 -5.51
CA MET A 46 -17.63 8.21 -5.21
C MET A 46 -16.43 8.52 -4.35
N PRO A 47 -16.04 7.62 -3.44
CA PRO A 47 -14.76 7.72 -2.75
C PRO A 47 -13.62 7.47 -3.77
N PRO A 48 -12.47 8.13 -3.62
CA PRO A 48 -11.31 7.86 -4.47
C PRO A 48 -10.77 6.45 -4.25
N VAL A 49 -10.61 6.04 -3.00
CA VAL A 49 -10.21 4.71 -2.55
C VAL A 49 -10.81 4.48 -1.17
N VAL A 50 -11.27 3.27 -0.91
CA VAL A 50 -11.70 2.83 0.42
C VAL A 50 -10.69 1.80 0.91
N HIS A 51 -10.08 2.05 2.06
CA HIS A 51 -9.29 1.08 2.80
C HIS A 51 -10.10 0.58 3.98
N VAL A 52 -10.04 -0.70 4.24
CA VAL A 52 -10.73 -1.34 5.36
C VAL A 52 -9.80 -2.31 6.04
N ASP A 53 -9.67 -2.17 7.33
CA ASP A 53 -9.00 -3.11 8.22
C ASP A 53 -10.00 -3.64 9.23
N ALA A 54 -9.95 -4.94 9.48
CA ALA A 54 -10.82 -5.61 10.41
C ALA A 54 -10.04 -6.61 11.28
N ASP A 55 -10.51 -6.78 12.50
CA ASP A 55 -10.00 -7.77 13.46
C ASP A 55 -11.15 -8.69 13.87
N VAL A 56 -11.74 -9.32 12.85
CA VAL A 56 -12.83 -10.28 12.99
C VAL A 56 -12.61 -11.40 11.98
N PRO A 57 -13.06 -12.64 12.26
CA PRO A 57 -12.97 -13.71 11.28
C PRO A 57 -13.75 -13.37 9.99
N LEU A 58 -13.16 -13.73 8.85
CA LEU A 58 -13.78 -13.56 7.53
C LEU A 58 -14.22 -14.91 6.98
N TYR A 59 -15.48 -14.97 6.57
CA TYR A 59 -16.10 -16.16 5.99
C TYR A 59 -16.55 -15.91 4.55
N ASP A 60 -16.56 -16.95 3.72
CA ASP A 60 -17.22 -16.90 2.42
C ASP A 60 -18.75 -17.03 2.54
N GLU A 61 -19.43 -17.02 1.40
CA GLU A 61 -20.89 -17.11 1.32
C GLU A 61 -21.42 -18.48 1.77
N GLU A 62 -20.61 -19.53 1.70
CA GLU A 62 -20.91 -20.86 2.17
C GLU A 62 -20.63 -21.04 3.67
N GLY A 63 -20.09 -20.03 4.34
CA GLY A 63 -19.73 -20.05 5.74
C GLY A 63 -18.39 -20.73 6.02
N THR A 64 -17.54 -20.89 5.01
CA THR A 64 -16.16 -21.38 5.18
C THR A 64 -15.28 -20.26 5.73
N LEU A 65 -14.53 -20.56 6.78
CA LEU A 65 -13.56 -19.63 7.35
C LEU A 65 -12.41 -19.41 6.36
N LEU A 66 -12.21 -18.17 5.90
CA LEU A 66 -11.12 -17.77 5.00
C LEU A 66 -9.94 -17.18 5.74
N VAL A 67 -10.22 -16.32 6.72
CA VAL A 67 -9.20 -15.66 7.55
C VAL A 67 -9.66 -15.70 9.00
N ASP A 68 -8.80 -16.18 9.89
CA ASP A 68 -9.02 -16.16 11.33
C ASP A 68 -8.28 -14.96 11.94
N GLY A 69 -9.01 -13.88 12.19
CA GLY A 69 -8.46 -12.65 12.76
C GLY A 69 -8.30 -11.52 11.78
N LYS A 70 -7.14 -10.85 11.81
CA LYS A 70 -6.93 -9.59 11.08
C LYS A 70 -6.84 -9.78 9.57
N TRP A 71 -7.56 -8.93 8.86
CA TRP A 71 -7.48 -8.81 7.40
C TRP A 71 -7.70 -7.37 6.97
N GLY A 72 -7.21 -7.03 5.79
CA GLY A 72 -7.38 -5.70 5.22
C GLY A 72 -7.53 -5.76 3.71
N ILE A 73 -8.42 -4.94 3.18
CA ILE A 73 -8.65 -4.80 1.76
C ILE A 73 -8.72 -3.32 1.38
N TYR A 74 -8.49 -3.04 0.11
CA TYR A 74 -8.88 -1.76 -0.46
C TYR A 74 -9.66 -1.96 -1.75
N TYR A 75 -10.46 -0.96 -2.10
CA TYR A 75 -11.23 -0.96 -3.34
C TYR A 75 -11.58 0.46 -3.79
N LYS A 76 -11.78 0.60 -5.07
CA LYS A 76 -12.14 1.87 -5.73
C LYS A 76 -12.94 1.60 -7.00
N PRO A 77 -13.71 2.59 -7.50
CA PRO A 77 -14.28 2.50 -8.84
C PRO A 77 -13.16 2.51 -9.88
N ASP A 78 -13.32 1.71 -10.92
CA ASP A 78 -12.39 1.66 -12.05
C ASP A 78 -13.11 1.99 -13.35
N PHE A 79 -12.88 3.22 -13.83
CA PHE A 79 -13.46 3.68 -15.08
C PHE A 79 -12.65 3.32 -16.32
N ASN A 80 -11.40 2.90 -16.15
CA ASN A 80 -10.55 2.54 -17.28
C ASN A 80 -10.88 1.14 -17.81
N PHE A 81 -11.05 0.19 -16.91
CA PHE A 81 -11.38 -1.20 -17.24
C PHE A 81 -12.86 -1.50 -17.01
N GLY A 82 -13.56 -0.60 -16.35
CA GLY A 82 -14.93 -0.81 -15.85
C GLY A 82 -14.95 -1.63 -14.57
N GLY A 83 -15.88 -1.32 -13.66
CA GLY A 83 -16.08 -2.11 -12.46
C GLY A 83 -15.48 -1.55 -11.18
N VAL A 84 -15.14 -2.43 -10.27
CA VAL A 84 -14.52 -2.13 -8.98
C VAL A 84 -13.20 -2.86 -8.89
N GLN A 85 -12.12 -2.08 -8.83
CA GLN A 85 -10.75 -2.58 -8.67
C GLN A 85 -10.34 -2.49 -7.21
N GLY A 86 -9.53 -3.42 -6.77
CA GLY A 86 -8.91 -3.36 -5.47
C GLY A 86 -8.04 -4.56 -5.19
N GLY A 87 -7.62 -4.66 -3.95
CA GLY A 87 -6.68 -5.69 -3.58
C GLY A 87 -6.61 -5.95 -2.09
N TYR A 88 -5.68 -6.82 -1.74
CA TYR A 88 -5.36 -7.12 -0.38
C TYR A 88 -3.89 -7.46 -0.22
N MET A 89 -3.37 -7.34 1.00
CA MET A 89 -2.00 -7.67 1.35
C MET A 89 -1.98 -8.97 2.17
N PRO A 90 -1.64 -10.11 1.57
CA PRO A 90 -1.74 -11.40 2.26
C PRO A 90 -0.70 -11.59 3.34
N TYR A 91 0.51 -11.02 3.19
CA TYR A 91 1.58 -11.18 4.15
C TYR A 91 2.68 -10.13 3.97
N ARG A 92 3.41 -9.87 5.05
CA ARG A 92 4.68 -9.14 5.00
C ARG A 92 5.78 -10.04 4.48
N VAL A 93 6.61 -9.52 3.58
CA VAL A 93 7.78 -10.22 3.05
C VAL A 93 8.91 -10.10 4.08
N ASP A 94 9.14 -11.15 4.84
CA ASP A 94 10.11 -11.17 5.95
C ASP A 94 11.48 -11.66 5.47
N ARG A 95 12.12 -10.84 4.65
CA ARG A 95 13.47 -11.05 4.11
C ARG A 95 14.21 -9.71 4.04
N PRO A 96 15.57 -9.71 4.12
CA PRO A 96 16.35 -8.52 3.83
C PRO A 96 15.99 -7.94 2.47
N TRP A 97 15.92 -6.62 2.36
CA TRP A 97 15.50 -5.96 1.12
C TRP A 97 16.35 -6.35 -0.11
N ARG A 98 17.63 -6.69 0.10
CA ARG A 98 18.55 -7.15 -0.96
C ARG A 98 18.15 -8.49 -1.57
N ASP A 99 17.40 -9.29 -0.81
CA ASP A 99 16.95 -10.62 -1.21
C ASP A 99 15.53 -10.60 -1.78
N VAL A 100 14.87 -9.44 -1.77
CA VAL A 100 13.58 -9.24 -2.42
C VAL A 100 13.81 -8.99 -3.90
N ALA A 101 13.43 -9.97 -4.73
CA ALA A 101 13.55 -9.82 -6.17
C ALA A 101 12.53 -8.78 -6.67
N ILE A 102 13.03 -7.68 -7.23
CA ILE A 102 12.23 -6.61 -7.81
C ILE A 102 12.53 -6.60 -9.30
N ASP A 103 11.71 -7.30 -10.08
CA ASP A 103 11.80 -7.30 -11.54
C ASP A 103 10.47 -6.77 -12.11
N PRO A 104 10.45 -5.54 -12.61
CA PRO A 104 9.22 -4.96 -13.16
C PRO A 104 8.79 -5.57 -14.51
N TYR A 105 9.65 -6.37 -15.15
CA TYR A 105 9.41 -6.91 -16.49
C TYR A 105 9.21 -8.42 -16.53
N GLY A 106 9.56 -9.11 -15.47
CA GLY A 106 9.45 -10.56 -15.39
C GLY A 106 9.67 -11.01 -13.96
N PRO A 107 8.62 -11.07 -13.16
CA PRO A 107 8.76 -11.37 -11.74
C PRO A 107 9.32 -12.77 -11.53
N ALA A 108 10.53 -12.83 -11.01
CA ALA A 108 11.17 -14.08 -10.59
C ALA A 108 10.81 -14.43 -9.14
N SER A 109 10.27 -13.46 -8.38
CA SER A 109 9.89 -13.65 -7.00
C SER A 109 8.52 -14.32 -6.87
N PRO A 110 8.36 -15.31 -5.96
CA PRO A 110 7.06 -15.87 -5.65
C PRO A 110 6.09 -14.84 -5.04
N ASP A 111 6.60 -13.72 -4.50
CA ASP A 111 5.78 -12.64 -3.93
C ASP A 111 4.97 -11.88 -4.99
N PHE A 112 5.35 -11.99 -6.26
CA PHE A 112 4.56 -11.49 -7.39
C PHE A 112 3.44 -12.46 -7.81
N ALA A 113 3.48 -13.69 -7.33
CA ALA A 113 2.45 -14.67 -7.67
C ALA A 113 1.18 -14.40 -6.84
N VAL A 114 0.05 -14.35 -7.53
CA VAL A 114 -1.25 -14.24 -6.85
C VAL A 114 -1.61 -15.59 -6.26
N GLY A 115 -1.88 -15.61 -4.95
CA GLY A 115 -2.40 -16.80 -4.27
C GLY A 115 -3.79 -17.17 -4.77
N LYS A 116 -4.08 -18.46 -4.75
CA LYS A 116 -5.40 -18.99 -5.16
C LYS A 116 -6.55 -18.46 -4.29
N ASP A 117 -6.25 -18.00 -3.09
CA ASP A 117 -7.23 -17.53 -2.11
C ASP A 117 -7.62 -16.05 -2.31
N PHE A 118 -6.89 -15.31 -3.15
CA PHE A 118 -7.12 -13.88 -3.38
C PHE A 118 -8.59 -13.58 -3.70
N ARG A 119 -9.17 -14.29 -4.67
CA ARG A 119 -10.54 -14.05 -5.11
C ARG A 119 -11.53 -14.23 -3.96
N ALA A 120 -11.40 -15.29 -3.17
CA ALA A 120 -12.29 -15.58 -2.07
C ALA A 120 -12.17 -14.51 -0.97
N VAL A 121 -10.95 -14.22 -0.52
CA VAL A 121 -10.71 -13.26 0.57
C VAL A 121 -11.16 -11.86 0.18
N TRP A 122 -10.78 -11.37 -1.01
CA TRP A 122 -11.13 -10.02 -1.43
C TRP A 122 -12.63 -9.84 -1.67
N ALA A 123 -13.30 -10.82 -2.33
CA ALA A 123 -14.74 -10.76 -2.56
C ALA A 123 -15.53 -10.86 -1.26
N ALA A 124 -15.13 -11.76 -0.35
CA ALA A 124 -15.76 -11.87 0.97
C ALA A 124 -15.58 -10.61 1.80
N GLY A 125 -14.38 -10.00 1.76
CA GLY A 125 -14.12 -8.72 2.41
C GLY A 125 -15.00 -7.59 1.86
N LEU A 126 -15.17 -7.52 0.54
CA LEU A 126 -16.10 -6.56 -0.10
C LEU A 126 -17.54 -6.78 0.37
N ALA A 127 -18.02 -8.01 0.36
CA ALA A 127 -19.37 -8.38 0.80
C ALA A 127 -19.58 -8.07 2.30
N HIS A 128 -18.58 -8.36 3.12
CA HIS A 128 -18.59 -8.01 4.55
C HIS A 128 -18.74 -6.49 4.76
N CYS A 129 -18.03 -5.68 3.97
CA CYS A 129 -18.11 -4.22 4.07
C CYS A 129 -19.42 -3.66 3.50
N GLN A 130 -19.90 -4.25 2.41
CA GLN A 130 -21.08 -3.76 1.69
C GLN A 130 -21.85 -4.93 1.08
N GLY A 131 -23.00 -5.27 1.64
CA GLY A 131 -23.83 -6.41 1.21
C GLY A 131 -24.21 -6.42 -0.28
N ARG A 132 -24.10 -5.26 -0.98
CA ARG A 132 -24.28 -5.19 -2.44
C ARG A 132 -23.28 -6.01 -3.25
N PHE A 133 -22.16 -6.41 -2.64
CA PHE A 133 -21.15 -7.26 -3.27
C PHE A 133 -21.34 -8.76 -3.01
N GLU A 134 -22.33 -9.16 -2.23
CA GLU A 134 -22.67 -10.58 -2.06
C GLU A 134 -22.95 -11.25 -3.41
N GLY A 135 -22.46 -12.45 -3.60
CA GLY A 135 -22.60 -13.21 -4.85
C GLY A 135 -21.77 -12.71 -6.03
N LYS A 136 -20.85 -11.77 -5.82
CA LYS A 136 -20.09 -11.13 -6.93
C LYS A 136 -18.71 -11.74 -7.18
N ALA A 137 -18.23 -12.66 -6.37
CA ALA A 137 -16.89 -13.27 -6.51
C ALA A 137 -16.63 -13.86 -7.90
N GLY A 138 -17.68 -14.41 -8.55
CA GLY A 138 -17.61 -14.96 -9.89
C GLY A 138 -17.41 -13.95 -11.02
N LEU A 139 -17.62 -12.66 -10.74
CA LEU A 139 -17.55 -11.57 -11.72
C LEU A 139 -16.16 -10.93 -11.83
N MET A 140 -15.11 -11.57 -11.33
CA MET A 140 -13.76 -11.09 -11.52
C MET A 140 -13.37 -11.15 -13.00
N SER A 141 -13.25 -9.98 -13.64
CA SER A 141 -13.14 -9.83 -15.10
C SER A 141 -11.70 -9.90 -15.61
N HIS A 142 -10.75 -9.45 -14.80
CA HIS A 142 -9.34 -9.46 -15.14
C HIS A 142 -8.60 -10.49 -14.28
N ALA A 143 -7.59 -11.12 -14.87
CA ALA A 143 -6.68 -11.96 -14.11
C ALA A 143 -6.07 -11.11 -12.96
N PRO A 144 -6.09 -11.60 -11.73
CA PRO A 144 -5.44 -10.92 -10.65
C PRO A 144 -3.95 -10.72 -10.93
N SER A 145 -3.40 -9.62 -10.48
CA SER A 145 -1.97 -9.33 -10.57
C SER A 145 -1.35 -9.27 -9.18
N GLY A 146 -0.10 -9.66 -9.08
CA GLY A 146 0.69 -9.56 -7.86
C GLY A 146 1.77 -8.50 -7.98
N GLY A 147 2.18 -7.99 -6.85
CA GLY A 147 3.26 -7.01 -6.73
C GLY A 147 3.82 -6.98 -5.32
N ILE A 148 4.76 -6.07 -5.11
CA ILE A 148 5.33 -5.80 -3.80
C ILE A 148 5.16 -4.33 -3.49
N GLY A 149 4.50 -4.03 -2.37
CA GLY A 149 4.46 -2.69 -1.79
C GLY A 149 5.67 -2.48 -0.88
N ALA A 150 6.34 -1.33 -1.02
CA ALA A 150 7.44 -0.93 -0.16
C ALA A 150 7.01 0.23 0.75
N PHE A 151 7.26 0.09 2.04
CA PHE A 151 6.82 1.03 3.05
C PHE A 151 7.98 1.45 3.94
N THR A 152 8.02 2.72 4.29
CA THR A 152 8.94 3.30 5.26
C THR A 152 8.51 2.97 6.70
N PRO A 153 9.36 3.20 7.71
CA PRO A 153 9.02 2.90 9.10
C PRO A 153 7.75 3.57 9.64
N ASP A 154 7.44 4.78 9.16
CA ASP A 154 6.24 5.53 9.55
C ASP A 154 5.16 5.60 8.46
N ASN A 155 5.29 4.78 7.42
CA ASN A 155 4.38 4.70 6.27
C ASN A 155 4.24 5.99 5.46
N PHE A 156 5.10 6.99 5.68
CA PHE A 156 5.11 8.23 4.94
C PHE A 156 6.30 8.33 3.99
N PRO A 157 6.16 9.07 2.88
CA PRO A 157 7.21 9.19 1.88
C PRO A 157 8.51 9.79 2.43
N VAL A 158 9.60 9.57 1.71
CA VAL A 158 10.88 10.25 1.91
C VAL A 158 11.24 11.02 0.65
N PHE A 159 11.53 12.31 0.81
CA PHE A 159 12.02 13.21 -0.22
C PHE A 159 13.34 13.79 0.25
N ASP A 160 14.46 13.24 -0.18
CA ASP A 160 15.78 13.63 0.35
C ASP A 160 16.93 13.31 -0.59
N THR A 161 18.08 13.90 -0.29
CA THR A 161 19.34 13.57 -0.92
C THR A 161 20.12 12.59 -0.04
N PHE A 162 20.15 11.30 -0.44
CA PHE A 162 20.81 10.27 0.35
C PHE A 162 22.32 10.22 0.16
N CYS A 163 22.82 10.64 -0.99
CA CYS A 163 24.24 10.78 -1.26
C CYS A 163 24.45 11.84 -2.33
N GLU A 164 25.72 12.23 -2.52
CA GLU A 164 26.06 13.25 -3.51
C GLU A 164 25.43 12.96 -4.88
N ASN A 165 24.75 13.95 -5.42
CA ASN A 165 24.07 13.91 -6.72
C ASN A 165 22.91 12.91 -6.86
N VAL A 166 22.38 12.37 -5.75
CA VAL A 166 21.23 11.46 -5.79
C VAL A 166 20.12 11.98 -4.89
N TYR A 167 19.07 12.49 -5.51
CA TYR A 167 17.82 12.82 -4.83
C TYR A 167 16.85 11.65 -4.95
N VAL A 168 16.23 11.27 -3.85
CA VAL A 168 15.30 10.13 -3.78
C VAL A 168 13.88 10.63 -3.52
N ILE A 169 12.95 10.15 -4.31
CA ILE A 169 11.51 10.26 -4.09
C ILE A 169 11.00 8.85 -3.80
N ALA A 170 10.89 8.52 -2.53
CA ALA A 170 10.40 7.22 -2.09
C ALA A 170 8.98 7.36 -1.57
N ASP A 171 8.02 6.78 -2.26
CA ASP A 171 6.61 7.10 -2.09
C ASP A 171 5.91 6.42 -0.91
N SER A 172 6.45 5.34 -0.37
CA SER A 172 5.79 4.56 0.68
C SER A 172 4.31 4.25 0.37
N ASN A 173 4.04 3.84 -0.87
CA ASN A 173 2.70 3.51 -1.39
C ASN A 173 1.70 4.67 -1.39
N HIS A 174 2.18 5.90 -1.50
CA HIS A 174 1.35 7.10 -1.60
C HIS A 174 1.44 7.81 -2.96
N GLY A 175 1.92 7.13 -4.01
CA GLY A 175 2.22 7.72 -5.31
C GLY A 175 1.13 8.60 -5.89
N PHE A 176 -0.12 8.20 -5.80
CA PHE A 176 -1.26 8.99 -6.31
C PHE A 176 -1.53 10.25 -5.46
N LYS A 177 -1.13 10.28 -4.20
CA LYS A 177 -1.23 11.47 -3.32
C LYS A 177 -0.11 12.48 -3.60
N MET A 178 0.92 12.07 -4.33
CA MET A 178 2.14 12.85 -4.58
C MET A 178 2.21 13.50 -5.96
N ILE A 179 1.10 13.64 -6.66
CA ILE A 179 1.07 14.21 -8.04
C ILE A 179 1.80 15.56 -8.12
N GLY A 180 1.69 16.39 -7.07
CA GLY A 180 2.37 17.68 -7.00
C GLY A 180 3.85 17.66 -6.58
N VAL A 181 4.33 16.55 -6.03
CA VAL A 181 5.68 16.46 -5.43
C VAL A 181 6.77 16.70 -6.47
N GLY A 182 6.64 16.15 -7.66
CA GLY A 182 7.63 16.34 -8.73
C GLY A 182 7.92 17.81 -9.04
N ALA A 183 6.91 18.67 -9.02
CA ALA A 183 7.09 20.10 -9.24
C ALA A 183 7.84 20.78 -8.08
N LEU A 184 7.59 20.36 -6.84
CA LEU A 184 8.30 20.87 -5.67
C LEU A 184 9.77 20.41 -5.67
N VAL A 185 10.02 19.12 -5.94
CA VAL A 185 11.37 18.57 -6.04
C VAL A 185 12.17 19.26 -7.16
N ALA A 186 11.55 19.50 -8.32
CA ALA A 186 12.22 20.21 -9.41
C ALA A 186 12.68 21.63 -8.98
N LYS A 187 11.85 22.36 -8.25
CA LYS A 187 12.22 23.67 -7.71
C LYS A 187 13.33 23.58 -6.68
N GLU A 188 13.26 22.57 -5.80
CA GLU A 188 14.31 22.35 -4.79
C GLU A 188 15.66 22.03 -5.43
N LEU A 189 15.70 21.20 -6.45
CA LEU A 189 16.91 20.88 -7.22
C LEU A 189 17.49 22.11 -7.94
N LEU A 190 16.65 23.12 -8.21
CA LEU A 190 17.09 24.42 -8.75
C LEU A 190 17.49 25.43 -7.66
N GLY A 191 17.49 25.02 -6.39
CA GLY A 191 17.93 25.82 -5.25
C GLY A 191 16.82 26.62 -4.56
N GLU A 192 15.55 26.35 -4.86
CA GLU A 192 14.42 26.97 -4.18
C GLU A 192 13.99 26.13 -2.99
N THR A 193 14.03 26.66 -1.77
CA THR A 193 13.54 25.95 -0.57
C THR A 193 12.05 25.61 -0.70
N GLN A 194 11.70 24.35 -0.41
CA GLN A 194 10.34 23.85 -0.46
C GLN A 194 9.87 23.38 0.92
N ALA A 195 9.25 24.27 1.69
CA ALA A 195 8.81 23.99 3.05
C ALA A 195 7.86 22.77 3.18
N LEU A 196 7.11 22.45 2.12
CA LEU A 196 6.22 21.29 2.10
C LEU A 196 6.97 19.94 2.02
N LEU A 197 8.25 19.94 1.63
CA LEU A 197 9.07 18.73 1.58
C LEU A 197 9.82 18.47 2.89
N GLU A 198 10.00 19.49 3.72
CA GLU A 198 10.79 19.40 4.97
C GLU A 198 10.29 18.32 5.94
N PRO A 199 8.96 18.13 6.17
CA PRO A 199 8.49 17.09 7.06
C PRO A 199 8.80 15.65 6.60
N PHE A 200 9.21 15.48 5.35
CA PHE A 200 9.45 14.19 4.72
C PHE A 200 10.94 13.85 4.55
N ARG A 201 11.82 14.57 5.24
CA ARG A 201 13.25 14.27 5.23
C ARG A 201 13.55 12.96 5.96
N TYR A 202 14.58 12.28 5.50
CA TYR A 202 15.04 11.04 6.12
C TYR A 202 15.54 11.27 7.56
N SER A 203 16.09 12.45 7.85
CA SER A 203 16.57 12.83 9.19
C SER A 203 15.50 12.76 10.27
N ARG A 204 14.21 12.84 9.90
CA ARG A 204 13.09 12.76 10.86
C ARG A 204 13.11 11.50 11.74
N TYR A 205 13.68 10.41 11.24
CA TYR A 205 13.80 9.17 12.00
C TYR A 205 14.77 9.34 13.18
N ALA A 206 15.97 9.85 12.93
CA ALA A 206 16.97 10.12 13.95
C ALA A 206 16.56 11.24 14.91
N GLU A 207 15.70 12.15 14.46
CA GLU A 207 15.19 13.26 15.24
C GLU A 207 13.90 12.91 16.04
N GLY A 208 13.35 11.73 15.85
CA GLY A 208 12.11 11.29 16.49
C GLY A 208 10.86 12.05 15.99
N GLN A 209 10.91 12.63 14.79
CA GLN A 209 9.82 13.41 14.20
C GLN A 209 8.97 12.56 13.25
N LEU A 210 8.55 11.39 13.73
CA LEU A 210 7.73 10.47 12.95
C LEU A 210 6.36 11.05 12.64
N HIS A 211 5.85 10.77 11.46
CA HIS A 211 4.45 11.02 11.17
C HIS A 211 3.54 10.10 11.98
N PRO A 212 2.36 10.57 12.40
CA PRO A 212 1.40 9.73 13.09
C PRO A 212 0.91 8.63 12.15
N VAL A 213 0.95 7.39 12.63
CA VAL A 213 0.41 6.23 11.93
C VAL A 213 -0.87 5.75 12.61
N SER A 214 -1.73 5.05 11.87
CA SER A 214 -2.92 4.45 12.45
C SER A 214 -2.57 3.21 13.30
N ASN A 215 -3.55 2.72 14.05
CA ASN A 215 -3.43 1.45 14.78
C ASN A 215 -3.65 0.23 13.85
N SER A 216 -3.76 0.42 12.56
CA SER A 216 -3.87 -0.67 11.60
C SER A 216 -2.61 -1.53 11.60
N PRO A 217 -2.73 -2.86 11.47
CA PRO A 217 -1.59 -3.73 11.24
C PRO A 217 -1.02 -3.61 9.82
N TYR A 218 -1.74 -2.90 8.94
CA TYR A 218 -1.36 -2.71 7.54
C TYR A 218 -0.77 -1.32 7.30
N PRO A 219 0.20 -1.20 6.39
CA PRO A 219 0.94 0.05 6.19
C PRO A 219 0.24 1.09 5.29
N TRP A 220 -1.00 0.90 4.90
CA TRP A 220 -1.71 1.83 4.02
C TRP A 220 -2.53 2.92 4.71
N SER A 221 -2.57 2.95 6.02
CA SER A 221 -3.40 3.88 6.80
C SER A 221 -2.60 4.72 7.78
#